data_943c6e69f9c7fae440ee496fc452556e
#
_entry.id   943c6e69f9c7fae440ee496fc452556e
#
_cell.length_a   1.000
_cell.length_b   1.000
_cell.length_c   1.000
_cell.angle_alpha   90.00
_cell.angle_beta   90.00
_cell.angle_gamma   90.00
#
_symmetry.space_group_name_H-M   'P 1'
#
loop_
_entity.id
_entity.type
_entity.pdbx_description
1 polymer ?
#
loop_
_entity_poly.entity_id
_entity_poly.type
_entity_poly.pdbx_seq_one_letter_code
_entity_poly.pdbx_strand_id
1 'polypeptide(L)'
;MNYFRFLVPALVSGILAVSSVLAEDPVSMTVNVANPSGLARSSETIEVPWSEILLRIPGALPDHLSVKDATGNSLPSQVLNFHPENKKGLFDSFLFQHDFASGEKSATFTIEATTEPVPPFPSKVFARYVPERFDDFAWENDRIAHRIYGQALETPSAGKSMMTGSGIDVWSKRVRYLIVDRWYLKSHDNYHKDTGEGLDMYDTGKWRGCGGTGIWSNGNLFVSHNWKTWKVMANGPIRAVFELTYEPWDGGGVQVSETKRFTVDAGHNLDLIESTFLFNGKPEVTVGIGLGKHPKGPGELIQNKEQGWMSLWEKYKEDGQLGTAVVLAPGEQGSFTEDQHDYLLLTQATPSKAVRYYAGAGWDRSGDFSSKEDWNATVASLAARLASPVTLSYSPPPAGAASSADLSAPPSTH
;
A
#
# COMPACT_ATOMS: atom_id res chain seq x y z
N MET A 1 69.49 73.60 -9.69
CA MET A 1 68.20 73.81 -10.30
C MET A 1 67.62 72.38 -10.54
N ASN A 2 66.84 71.91 -9.65
CA ASN A 2 66.28 70.54 -9.70
C ASN A 2 64.80 70.65 -10.03
N TYR A 3 64.38 70.06 -11.14
CA TYR A 3 62.97 69.90 -11.52
C TYR A 3 62.42 68.59 -11.02
N PHE A 4 61.45 68.65 -10.07
CA PHE A 4 60.63 67.55 -9.64
C PHE A 4 59.47 67.38 -10.64
N ARG A 5 59.37 66.23 -11.28
CA ARG A 5 58.19 65.78 -12.05
C ARG A 5 57.23 64.99 -11.14
N PHE A 6 56.02 65.49 -10.95
CA PHE A 6 54.92 64.75 -10.32
C PHE A 6 54.30 63.83 -11.35
N LEU A 7 54.30 62.53 -11.05
CA LEU A 7 53.49 61.54 -11.74
C LEU A 7 52.10 61.42 -11.04
N VAL A 8 51.02 61.63 -11.80
CA VAL A 8 49.62 61.40 -11.35
C VAL A 8 49.24 59.98 -11.76
N PRO A 9 48.80 59.11 -10.85
CA PRO A 9 48.28 57.81 -11.24
C PRO A 9 46.85 57.92 -11.75
N ALA A 10 46.57 57.43 -12.96
CA ALA A 10 45.24 57.28 -13.50
C ALA A 10 44.55 56.11 -12.83
N LEU A 11 43.47 56.41 -12.10
CA LEU A 11 42.56 55.36 -11.58
C LEU A 11 41.71 54.85 -12.74
N VAL A 12 41.94 53.60 -13.12
CA VAL A 12 41.03 52.86 -14.03
C VAL A 12 39.93 52.21 -13.17
N SER A 13 38.74 52.81 -13.15
CA SER A 13 37.55 52.22 -12.54
C SER A 13 37.00 51.12 -13.46
N GLY A 14 37.32 49.89 -13.16
CA GLY A 14 36.70 48.71 -13.81
C GLY A 14 35.27 48.56 -13.30
N ILE A 15 34.29 48.75 -14.17
CA ILE A 15 32.88 48.43 -13.90
C ILE A 15 32.74 46.90 -14.03
N LEU A 16 32.64 46.18 -12.90
CA LEU A 16 32.22 44.78 -12.87
C LEU A 16 30.72 44.74 -13.17
N ALA A 17 30.35 44.38 -14.41
CA ALA A 17 28.98 44.01 -14.74
C ALA A 17 28.67 42.68 -14.08
N VAL A 18 27.97 42.72 -12.96
CA VAL A 18 27.34 41.50 -12.36
C VAL A 18 26.15 41.15 -13.25
N SER A 19 26.35 40.22 -14.17
CA SER A 19 25.24 39.59 -14.88
C SER A 19 24.44 38.77 -13.85
N SER A 20 23.31 39.29 -13.43
CA SER A 20 22.30 38.49 -12.72
C SER A 20 21.79 37.43 -13.72
N VAL A 21 22.26 36.20 -13.58
CA VAL A 21 21.60 35.03 -14.20
C VAL A 21 20.24 34.98 -13.53
N LEU A 22 19.21 35.40 -14.23
CA LEU A 22 17.82 35.08 -13.82
C LEU A 22 17.75 33.56 -13.87
N ALA A 23 17.58 32.93 -12.71
CA ALA A 23 17.24 31.52 -12.67
C ALA A 23 15.89 31.35 -13.42
N GLU A 24 15.89 30.53 -14.47
CA GLU A 24 14.63 30.16 -15.10
C GLU A 24 13.73 29.53 -14.04
N ASP A 25 12.45 29.89 -14.05
CA ASP A 25 11.47 29.24 -13.14
C ASP A 25 11.49 27.73 -13.38
N PRO A 26 11.48 26.93 -12.32
CA PRO A 26 11.54 25.48 -12.47
C PRO A 26 10.34 24.99 -13.29
N VAL A 27 10.61 24.08 -14.22
CA VAL A 27 9.53 23.44 -14.99
C VAL A 27 8.63 22.69 -14.02
N SER A 28 7.34 23.04 -14.02
CA SER A 28 6.40 22.52 -13.02
C SER A 28 5.03 22.22 -13.61
N MET A 29 4.25 21.44 -12.88
CA MET A 29 2.83 21.19 -13.16
C MET A 29 1.98 21.35 -11.92
N THR A 30 0.74 21.78 -12.11
CA THR A 30 -0.26 21.81 -11.04
C THR A 30 -1.11 20.54 -11.09
N VAL A 31 -1.32 19.95 -9.92
CA VAL A 31 -2.22 18.79 -9.69
C VAL A 31 -3.38 19.28 -8.82
N ASN A 32 -4.59 19.28 -9.35
CA ASN A 32 -5.81 19.55 -8.58
C ASN A 32 -6.46 18.22 -8.24
N VAL A 33 -6.66 18.00 -6.95
CA VAL A 33 -7.29 16.79 -6.41
C VAL A 33 -8.68 17.16 -5.92
N ALA A 34 -9.71 16.63 -6.54
CA ALA A 34 -11.09 16.82 -6.08
C ALA A 34 -11.49 15.66 -5.15
N ASN A 35 -12.12 15.99 -4.03
CA ASN A 35 -12.76 15.10 -3.07
C ASN A 35 -14.28 15.30 -3.12
N PRO A 36 -15.00 14.67 -4.08
CA PRO A 36 -16.39 15.00 -4.37
C PRO A 36 -17.33 14.81 -3.18
N SER A 37 -17.10 13.76 -2.40
CA SER A 37 -17.88 13.46 -1.20
C SER A 37 -17.64 14.47 -0.08
N GLY A 38 -16.44 15.08 0.00
CA GLY A 38 -16.02 15.89 1.15
C GLY A 38 -15.85 15.06 2.42
N LEU A 39 -15.70 13.75 2.32
CA LEU A 39 -15.34 12.91 3.45
C LEU A 39 -13.93 13.25 3.91
N ALA A 40 -13.71 13.19 5.22
CA ALA A 40 -12.36 13.23 5.77
C ALA A 40 -11.57 12.01 5.27
N ARG A 41 -10.32 12.23 4.86
CA ARG A 41 -9.43 11.19 4.35
C ARG A 41 -8.04 11.38 4.94
N SER A 42 -7.70 10.56 5.90
CA SER A 42 -6.35 10.55 6.45
C SER A 42 -5.42 9.81 5.51
N SER A 43 -4.24 10.38 5.27
CA SER A 43 -3.17 9.80 4.45
C SER A 43 -3.65 9.32 3.06
N GLU A 44 -4.56 10.08 2.42
CA GLU A 44 -5.02 9.71 1.06
C GLU A 44 -3.84 9.72 0.10
N THR A 45 -3.54 8.58 -0.50
CA THR A 45 -2.45 8.44 -1.45
C THR A 45 -2.90 8.95 -2.81
N ILE A 46 -2.22 9.98 -3.30
CA ILE A 46 -2.46 10.59 -4.59
C ILE A 46 -1.43 10.02 -5.57
N GLU A 47 -1.94 9.37 -6.62
CA GLU A 47 -1.14 8.67 -7.60
C GLU A 47 -1.24 9.39 -8.95
N VAL A 48 -0.15 10.08 -9.35
CA VAL A 48 -0.05 10.80 -10.61
C VAL A 48 0.64 9.90 -11.63
N PRO A 49 -0.02 9.53 -12.75
CA PRO A 49 0.59 8.73 -13.80
C PRO A 49 1.86 9.39 -14.32
N TRP A 50 2.92 8.61 -14.52
CA TRP A 50 4.20 9.14 -15.01
C TRP A 50 4.08 9.80 -16.39
N SER A 51 3.17 9.31 -17.24
CA SER A 51 2.85 9.92 -18.53
C SER A 51 2.35 11.36 -18.41
N GLU A 52 1.56 11.67 -17.38
CA GLU A 52 1.07 13.03 -17.12
C GLU A 52 2.18 13.97 -16.67
N ILE A 53 3.20 13.42 -15.97
CA ILE A 53 4.40 14.16 -15.59
C ILE A 53 5.25 14.46 -16.83
N LEU A 54 5.57 13.45 -17.64
CA LEU A 54 6.38 13.64 -18.84
C LEU A 54 5.76 14.62 -19.85
N LEU A 55 4.42 14.64 -19.92
CA LEU A 55 3.69 15.56 -20.78
C LEU A 55 3.88 17.03 -20.38
N ARG A 56 4.08 17.32 -19.08
CA ARG A 56 4.17 18.68 -18.53
C ARG A 56 5.56 19.06 -18.08
N ILE A 57 6.36 18.08 -17.71
CA ILE A 57 7.77 18.22 -17.31
C ILE A 57 8.60 17.30 -18.22
N PRO A 58 8.83 17.68 -19.48
CA PRO A 58 9.60 16.87 -20.42
C PRO A 58 11.00 16.58 -19.89
N GLY A 59 11.40 15.31 -19.93
CA GLY A 59 12.71 14.90 -19.43
C GLY A 59 12.80 14.76 -17.90
N ALA A 60 11.66 14.73 -17.19
CA ALA A 60 11.63 14.50 -15.75
C ALA A 60 12.44 13.26 -15.35
N LEU A 61 13.27 13.40 -14.32
CA LEU A 61 14.03 12.32 -13.70
C LEU A 61 13.37 11.94 -12.36
N PRO A 62 13.34 10.65 -12.01
CA PRO A 62 12.58 10.17 -10.83
C PRO A 62 13.09 10.72 -9.49
N ASP A 63 14.38 11.01 -9.41
CA ASP A 63 15.04 11.58 -8.23
C ASP A 63 15.17 13.10 -8.25
N HIS A 64 14.66 13.76 -9.31
CA HIS A 64 14.68 15.23 -9.48
C HIS A 64 13.27 15.82 -9.53
N LEU A 65 12.34 15.23 -8.79
CA LEU A 65 10.98 15.76 -8.65
C LEU A 65 10.67 16.03 -7.19
N SER A 66 10.10 17.20 -6.92
CA SER A 66 9.52 17.53 -5.63
C SER A 66 8.05 17.86 -5.78
N VAL A 67 7.26 17.64 -4.72
CA VAL A 67 5.86 18.05 -4.63
C VAL A 67 5.64 18.96 -3.44
N LYS A 68 4.89 20.05 -3.65
CA LYS A 68 4.54 21.05 -2.63
C LYS A 68 3.03 21.19 -2.52
N ASP A 69 2.56 21.43 -1.30
CA ASP A 69 1.18 21.84 -1.04
C ASP A 69 0.94 23.31 -1.44
N ALA A 70 -0.31 23.75 -1.30
CA ALA A 70 -0.71 25.14 -1.64
C ALA A 70 -0.04 26.21 -0.76
N THR A 71 0.56 25.82 0.38
CA THR A 71 1.31 26.73 1.28
C THR A 71 2.81 26.73 0.98
N GLY A 72 3.27 25.90 0.03
CA GLY A 72 4.67 25.79 -0.38
C GLY A 72 5.47 24.77 0.44
N ASN A 73 4.86 24.00 1.32
CA ASN A 73 5.55 22.94 2.08
C ASN A 73 5.84 21.75 1.17
N SER A 74 7.07 21.26 1.20
CA SER A 74 7.44 20.02 0.53
C SER A 74 6.83 18.80 1.21
N LEU A 75 6.27 17.89 0.42
CA LEU A 75 5.66 16.64 0.88
C LEU A 75 6.57 15.45 0.55
N PRO A 76 6.55 14.40 1.39
CA PRO A 76 7.16 13.12 1.02
C PRO A 76 6.55 12.58 -0.27
N SER A 77 7.41 12.03 -1.13
CA SER A 77 7.00 11.49 -2.43
C SER A 77 7.72 10.18 -2.74
N GLN A 78 7.19 9.43 -3.70
CA GLN A 78 7.74 8.18 -4.18
C GLN A 78 7.46 8.01 -5.66
N VAL A 79 8.45 7.56 -6.42
CA VAL A 79 8.25 7.09 -7.80
C VAL A 79 8.06 5.58 -7.78
N LEU A 80 7.02 5.07 -8.44
CA LEU A 80 6.82 3.65 -8.67
C LEU A 80 7.43 3.23 -10.02
N ASN A 81 8.09 2.07 -10.00
CA ASN A 81 8.63 1.42 -11.18
C ASN A 81 8.46 -0.10 -11.04
N PHE A 82 7.39 -0.63 -11.60
CA PHE A 82 7.10 -2.07 -11.56
C PHE A 82 7.88 -2.88 -12.60
N HIS A 83 8.51 -2.17 -13.56
CA HIS A 83 9.24 -2.73 -14.68
C HIS A 83 10.67 -2.19 -14.77
N PRO A 84 11.51 -2.40 -13.72
CA PRO A 84 12.87 -1.85 -13.67
C PRO A 84 13.79 -2.39 -14.78
N GLU A 85 13.42 -3.53 -15.40
CA GLU A 85 14.08 -4.09 -16.57
C GLU A 85 13.85 -3.24 -17.84
N ASN A 86 12.82 -2.41 -17.86
CA ASN A 86 12.50 -1.53 -18.98
C ASN A 86 13.40 -0.28 -18.97
N LYS A 87 14.55 -0.38 -19.62
CA LYS A 87 15.60 0.66 -19.68
C LYS A 87 15.16 1.97 -20.37
N LYS A 88 13.91 2.10 -20.81
CA LYS A 88 13.41 3.30 -21.53
C LYS A 88 13.04 4.45 -20.60
N GLY A 89 13.29 4.35 -19.27
CA GLY A 89 12.99 5.42 -18.31
C GLY A 89 11.49 5.68 -18.15
N LEU A 90 10.65 4.69 -18.47
CA LEU A 90 9.21 4.75 -18.24
C LEU A 90 8.94 4.22 -16.84
N PHE A 91 8.51 5.09 -15.96
CA PHE A 91 8.03 4.77 -14.63
C PHE A 91 6.51 4.64 -14.66
N ASP A 92 5.92 4.07 -13.62
CA ASP A 92 4.47 3.88 -13.56
C ASP A 92 3.78 5.15 -13.05
N SER A 93 4.20 5.64 -11.88
CA SER A 93 3.54 6.78 -11.25
C SER A 93 4.44 7.51 -10.24
N PHE A 94 4.01 8.71 -9.86
CA PHE A 94 4.55 9.52 -8.78
C PHE A 94 3.51 9.65 -7.67
N LEU A 95 3.88 9.28 -6.45
CA LEU A 95 3.00 9.25 -5.28
C LEU A 95 3.35 10.35 -4.29
N PHE A 96 2.32 10.88 -3.65
CA PHE A 96 2.39 11.66 -2.41
C PHE A 96 1.10 11.48 -1.62
N GLN A 97 1.04 11.98 -0.38
CA GLN A 97 -0.14 11.84 0.46
C GLN A 97 -0.66 13.19 0.95
N HIS A 98 -1.98 13.25 1.18
CA HIS A 98 -2.65 14.41 1.74
C HIS A 98 -3.76 13.98 2.71
N ASP A 99 -3.92 14.76 3.78
CA ASP A 99 -5.00 14.62 4.75
C ASP A 99 -6.13 15.58 4.38
N PHE A 100 -7.24 15.06 3.82
CA PHE A 100 -8.44 15.87 3.60
C PHE A 100 -9.23 16.02 4.90
N ALA A 101 -9.46 17.26 5.32
CA ALA A 101 -10.37 17.56 6.42
C ALA A 101 -11.84 17.27 6.02
N SER A 102 -12.71 17.08 7.03
CA SER A 102 -14.15 16.94 6.77
C SER A 102 -14.69 18.21 6.11
N GLY A 103 -15.39 18.04 4.99
CA GLY A 103 -15.92 19.15 4.17
C GLY A 103 -14.95 19.69 3.14
N GLU A 104 -13.67 19.32 3.18
CA GLU A 104 -12.68 19.73 2.18
C GLU A 104 -12.96 19.04 0.85
N LYS A 105 -13.32 19.83 -0.17
CA LYS A 105 -13.76 19.36 -1.48
C LYS A 105 -12.64 19.25 -2.49
N SER A 106 -11.50 19.91 -2.26
CA SER A 106 -10.35 19.90 -3.17
C SER A 106 -9.08 20.37 -2.49
N ALA A 107 -7.95 19.92 -3.01
CA ALA A 107 -6.62 20.42 -2.67
C ALA A 107 -5.80 20.60 -3.95
N THR A 108 -4.81 21.51 -3.91
CA THR A 108 -3.95 21.81 -5.06
C THR A 108 -2.50 21.62 -4.67
N PHE A 109 -1.75 20.98 -5.57
CA PHE A 109 -0.32 20.67 -5.38
C PHE A 109 0.47 21.11 -6.60
N THR A 110 1.75 21.40 -6.40
CA THR A 110 2.71 21.68 -7.47
C THR A 110 3.78 20.60 -7.47
N ILE A 111 3.94 19.90 -8.60
CA ILE A 111 5.09 19.04 -8.86
C ILE A 111 6.07 19.83 -9.70
N GLU A 112 7.34 19.88 -9.28
CA GLU A 112 8.38 20.67 -9.96
C GLU A 112 9.65 19.84 -10.16
N ALA A 113 10.32 20.09 -11.29
CA ALA A 113 11.66 19.56 -11.52
C ALA A 113 12.67 20.33 -10.65
N THR A 114 13.62 19.60 -10.06
CA THR A 114 14.70 20.15 -9.24
C THR A 114 16.03 20.02 -9.96
N THR A 115 16.94 20.97 -9.76
CA THR A 115 18.31 20.92 -10.32
C THR A 115 19.16 19.87 -9.63
N GLU A 116 18.92 19.66 -8.33
CA GLU A 116 19.62 18.65 -7.52
C GLU A 116 18.68 17.51 -7.17
N PRO A 117 19.21 16.29 -7.00
CA PRO A 117 18.41 15.15 -6.55
C PRO A 117 17.71 15.43 -5.21
N VAL A 118 16.45 15.06 -5.13
CA VAL A 118 15.69 15.12 -3.87
C VAL A 118 16.17 13.98 -2.97
N PRO A 119 16.61 14.27 -1.75
CA PRO A 119 17.02 13.22 -0.80
C PRO A 119 15.87 12.24 -0.55
N PRO A 120 16.15 10.93 -0.40
CA PRO A 120 15.12 9.94 -0.14
C PRO A 120 14.45 10.21 1.22
N PHE A 121 13.13 10.09 1.24
CA PHE A 121 12.35 10.20 2.46
C PHE A 121 12.47 8.95 3.32
N PRO A 122 12.40 9.06 4.66
CA PRO A 122 12.33 7.91 5.54
C PRO A 122 11.13 7.02 5.20
N SER A 123 11.37 5.71 5.05
CA SER A 123 10.31 4.78 4.71
C SER A 123 9.34 4.60 5.89
N LYS A 124 8.05 4.64 5.59
CA LYS A 124 6.95 4.31 6.50
C LYS A 124 6.32 2.96 6.19
N VAL A 125 6.78 2.28 5.15
CA VAL A 125 6.30 0.96 4.73
C VAL A 125 7.48 0.05 4.45
N PHE A 126 7.25 -1.27 4.58
CA PHE A 126 8.29 -2.25 4.38
C PHE A 126 7.69 -3.62 4.06
N ALA A 127 8.33 -4.37 3.17
CA ALA A 127 7.94 -5.74 2.85
C ALA A 127 9.19 -6.57 2.51
N ARG A 128 9.28 -7.79 3.03
CA ARG A 128 10.37 -8.70 2.71
C ARG A 128 10.06 -10.18 2.92
N TYR A 129 10.81 -11.01 2.23
CA TYR A 129 10.97 -12.43 2.52
C TYR A 129 11.83 -12.65 3.78
N VAL A 130 11.44 -13.62 4.62
CA VAL A 130 12.02 -13.90 5.94
C VAL A 130 12.45 -15.38 6.01
N PRO A 131 13.57 -15.76 5.36
CA PRO A 131 14.05 -17.15 5.35
C PRO A 131 14.43 -17.66 6.74
N GLU A 132 14.86 -16.78 7.64
CA GLU A 132 15.24 -17.10 9.00
C GLU A 132 14.06 -17.54 9.88
N ARG A 133 12.81 -17.39 9.41
CA ARG A 133 11.59 -17.82 10.11
C ARG A 133 10.71 -18.68 9.21
N PHE A 134 11.22 -19.84 8.80
CA PHE A 134 10.49 -20.84 8.00
C PHE A 134 9.83 -20.27 6.73
N ASP A 135 10.55 -19.40 6.02
CA ASP A 135 10.11 -18.78 4.79
C ASP A 135 8.85 -17.89 4.95
N ASP A 136 8.71 -17.19 6.08
CA ASP A 136 7.66 -16.19 6.20
C ASP A 136 7.84 -15.10 5.14
N PHE A 137 6.74 -14.45 4.74
CA PHE A 137 6.77 -13.16 4.09
C PHE A 137 6.08 -12.14 5.00
N ALA A 138 6.76 -11.05 5.33
CA ALA A 138 6.27 -10.06 6.28
C ALA A 138 6.24 -8.67 5.65
N TRP A 139 5.25 -7.88 6.05
CA TRP A 139 5.12 -6.50 5.65
C TRP A 139 4.52 -5.65 6.75
N GLU A 140 4.76 -4.36 6.67
CA GLU A 140 4.25 -3.38 7.62
C GLU A 140 4.16 -1.99 7.03
N ASN A 141 3.37 -1.18 7.68
CA ASN A 141 3.45 0.27 7.58
C ASN A 141 3.58 0.90 8.98
N ASP A 142 3.43 2.22 9.06
CA ASP A 142 3.49 2.95 10.35
C ASP A 142 2.27 2.72 11.27
N ARG A 143 1.33 1.83 10.92
CA ARG A 143 0.10 1.51 11.70
C ARG A 143 0.06 0.07 12.17
N ILE A 144 0.33 -0.87 11.29
CA ILE A 144 0.12 -2.30 11.49
C ILE A 144 1.22 -3.10 10.79
N ALA A 145 1.44 -4.34 11.22
CA ALA A 145 2.27 -5.28 10.51
C ALA A 145 1.55 -6.62 10.31
N HIS A 146 1.98 -7.35 9.30
CA HIS A 146 1.41 -8.63 8.91
C HIS A 146 2.50 -9.61 8.51
N ARG A 147 2.17 -10.89 8.55
CA ARG A 147 2.97 -11.94 7.91
C ARG A 147 2.06 -13.00 7.30
N ILE A 148 2.64 -13.77 6.40
CA ILE A 148 2.02 -14.93 5.79
C ILE A 148 3.07 -16.04 5.67
N TYR A 149 2.66 -17.28 5.87
CA TYR A 149 3.57 -18.41 6.07
C TYR A 149 4.04 -19.02 4.76
N GLY A 150 5.35 -19.33 4.69
CA GLY A 150 5.96 -19.98 3.54
C GLY A 150 6.00 -21.49 3.65
N GLN A 151 6.53 -22.14 2.59
CA GLN A 151 6.50 -23.61 2.46
C GLN A 151 7.37 -24.34 3.50
N ALA A 152 8.44 -23.73 4.01
CA ALA A 152 9.25 -24.37 5.02
C ALA A 152 8.47 -24.69 6.31
N LEU A 153 7.40 -23.95 6.60
CA LEU A 153 6.52 -24.20 7.75
C LEU A 153 5.63 -25.44 7.56
N GLU A 154 5.45 -25.93 6.36
CA GLU A 154 4.71 -27.18 6.06
C GLU A 154 5.57 -28.45 6.20
N THR A 155 6.86 -28.28 6.49
CA THR A 155 7.79 -29.39 6.56
C THR A 155 7.97 -29.91 7.98
N PRO A 156 8.36 -31.19 8.19
CA PRO A 156 8.64 -31.73 9.49
C PRO A 156 9.74 -30.98 10.27
N SER A 157 10.62 -30.25 9.58
CA SER A 157 11.66 -29.42 10.21
C SER A 157 11.08 -28.27 11.04
N ALA A 158 9.83 -27.83 10.75
CA ALA A 158 9.11 -26.84 11.55
C ALA A 158 8.63 -27.40 12.89
N GLY A 159 8.65 -28.73 13.09
CA GLY A 159 8.31 -29.39 14.35
C GLY A 159 6.88 -29.05 14.83
N LYS A 160 6.76 -28.54 16.05
CA LYS A 160 5.45 -28.15 16.63
C LYS A 160 4.84 -26.92 15.96
N SER A 161 5.63 -26.15 15.22
CA SER A 161 5.16 -24.98 14.48
C SER A 161 4.66 -25.33 13.08
N MET A 162 4.66 -26.62 12.70
CA MET A 162 4.21 -27.04 11.38
C MET A 162 2.77 -26.60 11.12
N MET A 163 2.55 -25.87 10.03
CA MET A 163 1.27 -25.29 9.68
C MET A 163 1.11 -25.17 8.16
N THR A 164 -0.04 -25.58 7.67
CA THR A 164 -0.45 -25.43 6.28
C THR A 164 -1.64 -24.49 6.21
N GLY A 165 -1.55 -23.45 5.42
CA GLY A 165 -2.65 -22.53 5.18
C GLY A 165 -2.15 -21.14 4.76
N SER A 166 -2.95 -20.50 3.92
CA SER A 166 -2.68 -19.16 3.37
C SER A 166 -3.37 -18.05 4.18
N GLY A 167 -3.55 -18.24 5.48
CA GLY A 167 -4.09 -17.23 6.40
C GLY A 167 -3.09 -16.09 6.61
N ILE A 168 -3.63 -14.88 6.79
CA ILE A 168 -2.84 -13.67 7.02
C ILE A 168 -2.81 -13.39 8.52
N ASP A 169 -1.62 -13.30 9.07
CA ASP A 169 -1.35 -12.99 10.47
C ASP A 169 -1.26 -11.48 10.72
N VAL A 170 -1.50 -11.05 11.97
CA VAL A 170 -1.55 -9.64 12.37
C VAL A 170 -0.60 -9.39 13.53
N TRP A 171 0.27 -8.41 13.38
CA TRP A 171 1.13 -7.91 14.44
C TRP A 171 0.71 -6.49 14.85
N SER A 172 0.24 -6.38 16.08
CA SER A 172 -0.31 -5.15 16.64
C SER A 172 0.79 -4.18 17.07
N LYS A 173 0.81 -2.98 16.52
CA LYS A 173 1.81 -1.93 16.79
C LYS A 173 1.21 -0.80 17.62
N ARG A 174 2.05 -0.21 18.51
CA ARG A 174 1.78 1.08 19.17
C ARG A 174 2.83 2.15 18.82
N VAL A 175 3.78 1.81 17.96
CA VAL A 175 4.84 2.70 17.49
C VAL A 175 4.70 2.94 15.99
N ARG A 176 5.20 4.08 15.50
CA ARG A 176 5.09 4.49 14.10
C ARG A 176 6.31 4.14 13.24
N TYR A 177 7.41 3.73 13.86
CA TYR A 177 8.57 3.24 13.15
C TYR A 177 8.42 1.75 12.77
N LEU A 178 9.22 1.29 11.82
CA LEU A 178 9.21 -0.08 11.32
C LEU A 178 9.78 -1.06 12.36
N ILE A 179 9.08 -2.20 12.56
CA ILE A 179 9.39 -3.17 13.62
C ILE A 179 9.71 -4.58 13.12
N VAL A 180 9.37 -4.94 11.89
CA VAL A 180 9.48 -6.31 11.38
C VAL A 180 10.89 -6.87 11.59
N ASP A 181 11.94 -6.20 11.13
CA ASP A 181 13.33 -6.67 11.34
C ASP A 181 13.71 -6.71 12.80
N ARG A 182 13.28 -5.71 13.58
CA ARG A 182 13.57 -5.64 15.02
C ARG A 182 12.94 -6.80 15.78
N TRP A 183 11.71 -7.19 15.41
CA TRP A 183 10.99 -8.27 16.10
C TRP A 183 11.52 -9.63 15.70
N TYR A 184 11.85 -9.86 14.43
CA TYR A 184 12.48 -11.11 14.02
C TYR A 184 13.90 -11.33 14.62
N LEU A 185 14.61 -10.26 14.96
CA LEU A 185 15.88 -10.35 15.70
C LEU A 185 15.70 -10.72 17.18
N LYS A 186 14.50 -10.55 17.75
CA LYS A 186 14.17 -11.04 19.09
C LYS A 186 13.89 -12.55 19.00
N SER A 187 14.04 -13.28 20.10
CA SER A 187 13.60 -14.69 20.12
C SER A 187 12.08 -14.76 19.92
N HIS A 188 11.60 -15.88 19.36
CA HIS A 188 10.19 -16.16 19.10
C HIS A 188 9.27 -15.79 20.27
N ASP A 189 9.65 -16.09 21.49
CA ASP A 189 8.82 -15.83 22.68
C ASP A 189 8.75 -14.34 23.06
N ASN A 190 9.62 -13.50 22.51
CA ASN A 190 9.72 -12.10 22.92
C ASN A 190 8.78 -11.17 22.16
N TYR A 191 8.51 -11.44 20.88
CA TYR A 191 7.57 -10.58 20.14
C TYR A 191 6.08 -10.92 20.40
N HIS A 192 5.80 -12.00 21.13
CA HIS A 192 4.46 -12.29 21.68
C HIS A 192 4.18 -11.57 23.01
N LYS A 193 5.07 -10.68 23.45
CA LYS A 193 4.91 -9.87 24.66
C LYS A 193 5.07 -8.39 24.31
N ASP A 194 4.12 -7.58 24.76
CA ASP A 194 4.22 -6.13 24.59
C ASP A 194 5.33 -5.56 25.47
N THR A 195 6.41 -5.13 24.83
CA THR A 195 7.55 -4.47 25.47
C THR A 195 7.58 -2.96 25.21
N GLY A 196 6.42 -2.36 24.87
CA GLY A 196 6.27 -0.95 24.55
C GLY A 196 6.20 -0.64 23.05
N GLU A 197 6.43 -1.64 22.17
CA GLU A 197 6.32 -1.49 20.71
C GLU A 197 5.03 -2.08 20.14
N GLY A 198 4.40 -2.99 20.90
CA GLY A 198 3.28 -3.84 20.49
C GLY A 198 3.64 -5.31 20.62
N LEU A 199 2.84 -6.20 20.01
CA LEU A 199 3.03 -7.64 20.09
C LEU A 199 2.31 -8.39 18.97
N ASP A 200 2.74 -9.63 18.75
CA ASP A 200 2.02 -10.66 18.01
C ASP A 200 1.09 -11.41 18.99
N MET A 201 -0.17 -11.06 19.02
CA MET A 201 -1.19 -11.71 19.86
C MET A 201 -2.22 -12.51 19.05
N TYR A 202 -2.22 -12.30 17.73
CA TYR A 202 -3.15 -12.95 16.82
C TYR A 202 -2.71 -14.40 16.57
N ASP A 203 -3.67 -15.30 16.46
CA ASP A 203 -3.43 -16.72 16.18
C ASP A 203 -4.11 -17.09 14.88
N THR A 204 -3.34 -17.16 13.81
CA THR A 204 -3.87 -17.51 12.50
C THR A 204 -4.36 -18.96 12.43
N GLY A 205 -3.70 -19.89 13.12
CA GLY A 205 -4.08 -21.30 13.19
C GLY A 205 -4.36 -21.91 11.81
N LYS A 206 -5.51 -22.59 11.69
CA LYS A 206 -6.02 -23.16 10.43
C LYS A 206 -6.98 -22.23 9.71
N TRP A 207 -7.19 -21.04 10.24
CA TRP A 207 -8.14 -20.04 9.75
C TRP A 207 -7.56 -19.22 8.59
N ARG A 208 -8.45 -18.44 7.99
CA ARG A 208 -8.04 -17.47 6.95
C ARG A 208 -7.31 -16.27 7.51
N GLY A 209 -7.25 -16.15 8.84
CA GLY A 209 -6.64 -15.02 9.49
C GLY A 209 -7.38 -13.72 9.14
N CYS A 210 -6.65 -12.70 8.76
CA CYS A 210 -7.20 -11.39 8.39
C CYS A 210 -7.19 -11.22 6.87
N GLY A 211 -8.19 -11.81 6.17
CA GLY A 211 -8.35 -11.62 4.73
C GLY A 211 -7.74 -12.72 3.83
N GLY A 212 -7.37 -13.88 4.37
CA GLY A 212 -6.98 -15.03 3.55
C GLY A 212 -8.15 -15.53 2.71
N THR A 213 -7.86 -16.12 1.54
CA THR A 213 -8.86 -16.59 0.57
C THR A 213 -8.97 -18.11 0.52
N GLY A 214 -10.05 -18.59 -0.07
CA GLY A 214 -10.26 -19.98 -0.48
C GLY A 214 -11.40 -20.06 -1.49
N ILE A 215 -11.57 -21.22 -2.12
CA ILE A 215 -12.69 -21.48 -3.04
C ILE A 215 -13.85 -22.07 -2.24
N TRP A 216 -14.98 -21.39 -2.28
CA TRP A 216 -16.21 -21.85 -1.64
C TRP A 216 -17.01 -22.73 -2.59
N SER A 217 -17.18 -24.00 -2.23
CA SER A 217 -17.93 -24.96 -3.05
C SER A 217 -18.69 -25.96 -2.15
N ASN A 218 -19.97 -26.17 -2.44
CA ASN A 218 -20.81 -27.16 -1.73
C ASN A 218 -20.77 -27.03 -0.18
N GLY A 219 -20.77 -25.79 0.34
CA GLY A 219 -20.74 -25.53 1.76
C GLY A 219 -19.39 -25.72 2.45
N ASN A 220 -18.31 -25.85 1.69
CA ASN A 220 -16.94 -26.01 2.20
C ASN A 220 -16.00 -25.00 1.59
N LEU A 221 -15.01 -24.57 2.34
CA LEU A 221 -13.92 -23.73 1.89
C LEU A 221 -12.69 -24.58 1.57
N PHE A 222 -12.26 -24.57 0.31
CA PHE A 222 -11.05 -25.24 -0.18
C PHE A 222 -9.92 -24.24 -0.26
N VAL A 223 -8.80 -24.51 0.40
CA VAL A 223 -7.71 -23.57 0.60
C VAL A 223 -6.41 -24.07 -0.02
N SER A 224 -5.56 -23.14 -0.47
CA SER A 224 -4.23 -23.45 -0.97
C SER A 224 -3.28 -23.92 0.12
N HIS A 225 -2.16 -24.51 -0.28
CA HIS A 225 -0.95 -24.57 0.54
C HIS A 225 -0.38 -23.18 0.78
N ASN A 226 0.69 -23.10 1.59
CA ASN A 226 1.44 -21.86 1.79
C ASN A 226 2.02 -21.36 0.45
N TRP A 227 2.31 -20.06 0.36
CA TRP A 227 2.78 -19.44 -0.86
C TRP A 227 4.10 -20.07 -1.36
N LYS A 228 4.34 -20.00 -2.70
CA LYS A 228 5.46 -20.64 -3.39
C LYS A 228 6.56 -19.68 -3.80
N THR A 229 6.19 -18.60 -4.46
CA THR A 229 7.14 -17.59 -4.95
C THR A 229 6.70 -16.20 -4.54
N TRP A 230 7.65 -15.30 -4.49
CA TRP A 230 7.41 -13.91 -4.14
C TRP A 230 8.15 -12.96 -5.08
N LYS A 231 7.65 -11.73 -5.19
CA LYS A 231 8.31 -10.63 -5.90
C LYS A 231 7.97 -9.33 -5.18
N VAL A 232 8.98 -8.57 -4.73
CA VAL A 232 8.80 -7.20 -4.26
C VAL A 232 8.96 -6.28 -5.46
N MET A 233 7.96 -5.45 -5.72
CA MET A 233 7.88 -4.55 -6.86
C MET A 233 8.16 -3.10 -6.46
N ALA A 234 7.76 -2.69 -5.25
CA ALA A 234 8.07 -1.41 -4.64
C ALA A 234 8.18 -1.56 -3.13
N ASN A 235 9.04 -0.76 -2.47
CA ASN A 235 9.29 -0.87 -1.04
C ASN A 235 9.65 0.49 -0.42
N GLY A 236 8.62 1.29 -0.14
CA GLY A 236 8.70 2.60 0.52
C GLY A 236 9.04 3.77 -0.39
N PRO A 237 9.02 5.01 0.12
CA PRO A 237 8.67 5.45 1.48
C PRO A 237 7.17 5.50 1.81
N ILE A 238 6.28 5.55 0.80
CA ILE A 238 4.83 5.72 0.95
C ILE A 238 4.09 4.40 0.73
N ARG A 239 4.52 3.63 -0.28
CA ARG A 239 3.86 2.40 -0.72
C ARG A 239 4.85 1.26 -0.89
N ALA A 240 4.49 0.09 -0.36
CA ALA A 240 5.10 -1.18 -0.75
C ALA A 240 4.11 -1.96 -1.62
N VAL A 241 4.65 -2.62 -2.66
CA VAL A 241 3.88 -3.52 -3.54
C VAL A 241 4.65 -4.81 -3.69
N PHE A 242 3.98 -5.93 -3.48
CA PHE A 242 4.57 -7.25 -3.67
C PHE A 242 3.53 -8.27 -4.13
N GLU A 243 4.02 -9.38 -4.71
CA GLU A 243 3.21 -10.50 -5.16
C GLU A 243 3.65 -11.79 -4.49
N LEU A 244 2.68 -12.62 -4.15
CA LEU A 244 2.85 -14.01 -3.70
C LEU A 244 2.07 -14.93 -4.62
N THR A 245 2.69 -16.02 -5.07
CA THR A 245 2.01 -17.02 -5.91
C THR A 245 1.77 -18.31 -5.14
N TYR A 246 0.69 -18.99 -5.46
CA TYR A 246 0.29 -20.24 -4.85
C TYR A 246 0.21 -21.33 -5.91
N GLU A 247 0.77 -22.51 -5.62
CA GLU A 247 0.69 -23.65 -6.51
C GLU A 247 -0.76 -24.14 -6.69
N PRO A 248 -1.06 -24.82 -7.81
CA PRO A 248 -2.41 -25.34 -8.03
C PRO A 248 -2.89 -26.27 -6.89
N TRP A 249 -4.13 -26.04 -6.46
CA TRP A 249 -4.82 -26.88 -5.48
C TRP A 249 -6.22 -27.27 -5.96
N ASP A 250 -6.84 -28.27 -5.33
CA ASP A 250 -8.22 -28.63 -5.60
C ASP A 250 -9.19 -27.65 -4.92
N GLY A 251 -9.88 -26.84 -5.69
CA GLY A 251 -10.92 -25.92 -5.27
C GLY A 251 -12.33 -26.54 -5.23
N GLY A 252 -12.46 -27.80 -4.82
CA GLY A 252 -13.74 -28.52 -4.79
C GLY A 252 -14.15 -29.02 -6.17
N GLY A 253 -13.25 -29.73 -6.84
CA GLY A 253 -13.42 -30.34 -8.17
C GLY A 253 -12.99 -29.43 -9.33
N VAL A 254 -12.29 -28.36 -9.06
CA VAL A 254 -11.62 -27.51 -10.07
C VAL A 254 -10.18 -27.23 -9.60
N GLN A 255 -9.19 -27.41 -10.48
CA GLN A 255 -7.82 -27.02 -10.18
C GLN A 255 -7.69 -25.51 -10.29
N VAL A 256 -7.22 -24.88 -9.22
CA VAL A 256 -7.09 -23.44 -9.10
C VAL A 256 -5.66 -23.10 -8.71
N SER A 257 -5.09 -22.05 -9.31
CA SER A 257 -3.90 -21.37 -8.77
C SER A 257 -4.20 -19.91 -8.52
N GLU A 258 -3.42 -19.28 -7.68
CA GLU A 258 -3.66 -17.89 -7.25
C GLU A 258 -2.37 -17.08 -7.27
N THR A 259 -2.49 -15.82 -7.67
CA THR A 259 -1.49 -14.78 -7.43
C THR A 259 -2.16 -13.67 -6.62
N LYS A 260 -1.60 -13.37 -5.46
CA LYS A 260 -2.01 -12.21 -4.64
C LYS A 260 -1.02 -11.08 -4.83
N ARG A 261 -1.51 -9.92 -5.24
CA ARG A 261 -0.77 -8.66 -5.17
C ARG A 261 -1.27 -7.87 -3.97
N PHE A 262 -0.32 -7.41 -3.17
CA PHE A 262 -0.56 -6.56 -2.00
C PHE A 262 -0.07 -5.16 -2.30
N THR A 263 -0.89 -4.16 -1.97
CA THR A 263 -0.52 -2.75 -1.96
C THR A 263 -0.70 -2.22 -0.54
N VAL A 264 0.41 -1.83 0.07
CA VAL A 264 0.50 -1.41 1.47
C VAL A 264 0.87 0.06 1.49
N ASP A 265 -0.03 0.91 1.95
CA ASP A 265 0.19 2.36 2.02
C ASP A 265 0.45 2.82 3.46
N ALA A 266 1.32 3.80 3.61
CA ALA A 266 1.56 4.47 4.89
C ALA A 266 0.27 5.12 5.42
N GLY A 267 0.07 5.08 6.74
CA GLY A 267 -1.08 5.70 7.41
C GLY A 267 -2.37 4.89 7.38
N HIS A 268 -2.41 3.71 6.75
CA HIS A 268 -3.60 2.89 6.59
C HIS A 268 -3.55 1.64 7.48
N ASN A 269 -4.71 1.18 7.94
CA ASN A 269 -4.87 -0.05 8.71
C ASN A 269 -5.34 -1.24 7.88
N LEU A 270 -5.80 -1.01 6.65
CA LEU A 270 -6.20 -2.04 5.71
C LEU A 270 -5.40 -1.89 4.42
N ASP A 271 -4.85 -3.01 3.95
CA ASP A 271 -4.10 -3.11 2.70
C ASP A 271 -5.00 -3.53 1.55
N LEU A 272 -4.77 -3.01 0.34
CA LEU A 272 -5.42 -3.52 -0.86
C LEU A 272 -4.79 -4.85 -1.24
N ILE A 273 -5.65 -5.86 -1.45
CA ILE A 273 -5.28 -7.19 -1.93
C ILE A 273 -6.03 -7.46 -3.23
N GLU A 274 -5.29 -7.85 -4.25
CA GLU A 274 -5.80 -8.22 -5.57
C GLU A 274 -5.47 -9.69 -5.81
N SER A 275 -6.49 -10.57 -5.67
CA SER A 275 -6.34 -12.01 -5.86
C SER A 275 -6.77 -12.43 -7.25
N THR A 276 -5.82 -12.84 -8.07
CA THR A 276 -6.07 -13.34 -9.43
C THR A 276 -6.03 -14.86 -9.43
N PHE A 277 -7.14 -15.47 -9.81
CA PHE A 277 -7.29 -16.92 -9.89
C PHE A 277 -7.18 -17.42 -11.33
N LEU A 278 -6.44 -18.50 -11.52
CA LEU A 278 -6.38 -19.23 -12.79
C LEU A 278 -7.01 -20.60 -12.62
N PHE A 279 -7.99 -20.92 -13.45
CA PHE A 279 -8.70 -22.19 -13.48
C PHE A 279 -9.34 -22.41 -14.84
N ASN A 280 -9.73 -23.68 -15.14
CA ASN A 280 -10.34 -24.07 -16.39
C ASN A 280 -11.66 -24.83 -16.15
N GLY A 281 -12.49 -24.94 -17.18
CA GLY A 281 -13.69 -25.77 -17.16
C GLY A 281 -14.92 -25.13 -16.48
N LYS A 282 -14.78 -23.92 -15.93
CA LYS A 282 -15.89 -23.13 -15.35
C LYS A 282 -15.75 -21.66 -15.78
N PRO A 283 -16.86 -20.93 -15.98
CA PRO A 283 -16.80 -19.49 -16.26
C PRO A 283 -16.39 -18.67 -15.03
N GLU A 284 -16.74 -19.15 -13.84
CA GLU A 284 -16.49 -18.49 -12.56
C GLU A 284 -16.41 -19.49 -11.41
N VAL A 285 -15.80 -19.08 -10.30
CA VAL A 285 -15.79 -19.79 -9.01
C VAL A 285 -16.14 -18.80 -7.91
N THR A 286 -16.73 -19.31 -6.80
CA THR A 286 -17.01 -18.50 -5.63
C THR A 286 -15.76 -18.48 -4.74
N VAL A 287 -15.27 -17.29 -4.43
CA VAL A 287 -14.16 -17.05 -3.50
C VAL A 287 -14.72 -16.65 -2.13
N GLY A 288 -14.24 -17.28 -1.08
CA GLY A 288 -14.46 -16.87 0.30
C GLY A 288 -13.24 -16.11 0.82
N ILE A 289 -13.45 -14.89 1.32
CA ILE A 289 -12.45 -14.06 1.98
C ILE A 289 -12.77 -14.10 3.47
N GLY A 290 -11.84 -14.57 4.32
CA GLY A 290 -12.15 -14.94 5.69
C GLY A 290 -11.63 -13.98 6.76
N LEU A 291 -12.37 -13.95 7.87
CA LEU A 291 -11.89 -13.49 9.18
C LEU A 291 -11.96 -14.68 10.15
N GLY A 292 -10.81 -15.04 10.74
CA GLY A 292 -10.68 -16.21 11.59
C GLY A 292 -11.50 -16.10 12.87
N LYS A 293 -12.21 -17.18 13.22
CA LYS A 293 -12.92 -17.34 14.50
C LYS A 293 -11.96 -17.87 15.56
N HIS A 294 -11.56 -17.07 16.51
CA HIS A 294 -10.64 -17.52 17.55
C HIS A 294 -11.36 -18.27 18.67
N PRO A 295 -10.76 -19.36 19.19
CA PRO A 295 -11.41 -20.16 20.23
C PRO A 295 -11.50 -19.49 21.60
N LYS A 296 -10.93 -18.30 21.78
CA LYS A 296 -10.81 -17.62 23.08
C LYS A 296 -12.05 -16.82 23.50
N GLY A 297 -13.11 -16.86 22.70
CA GLY A 297 -14.40 -16.22 22.99
C GLY A 297 -15.10 -15.75 21.71
N PRO A 298 -16.42 -15.57 21.73
CA PRO A 298 -17.12 -15.01 20.59
C PRO A 298 -16.67 -13.56 20.39
N GLY A 299 -16.17 -13.27 19.21
CA GLY A 299 -15.98 -11.89 18.75
C GLY A 299 -17.32 -11.25 18.43
N GLU A 300 -17.35 -9.95 18.36
CA GLU A 300 -18.50 -9.18 17.88
C GLU A 300 -18.37 -8.93 16.36
N LEU A 301 -19.12 -9.70 15.57
CA LEU A 301 -19.16 -9.58 14.11
C LEU A 301 -20.19 -8.55 13.69
N ILE A 302 -19.77 -7.65 12.79
CA ILE A 302 -20.66 -6.73 12.05
C ILE A 302 -20.49 -6.99 10.57
N GLN A 303 -21.61 -7.01 9.85
CA GLN A 303 -21.68 -7.21 8.41
C GLN A 303 -22.53 -6.10 7.78
N ASN A 304 -22.00 -5.45 6.75
CA ASN A 304 -22.73 -4.47 5.96
C ASN A 304 -22.77 -4.92 4.50
N LYS A 305 -23.93 -5.47 4.11
CA LYS A 305 -24.13 -6.03 2.77
C LYS A 305 -24.16 -4.95 1.68
N GLU A 306 -24.69 -3.79 1.99
CA GLU A 306 -24.83 -2.69 1.02
C GLU A 306 -23.48 -2.10 0.63
N GLN A 307 -22.57 -2.00 1.62
CA GLN A 307 -21.23 -1.47 1.43
C GLN A 307 -20.17 -2.54 1.24
N GLY A 308 -20.54 -3.84 1.29
CA GLY A 308 -19.64 -4.95 1.00
C GLY A 308 -18.51 -5.12 2.01
N TRP A 309 -18.77 -5.00 3.32
CA TRP A 309 -17.73 -5.19 4.33
C TRP A 309 -18.20 -6.00 5.55
N MET A 310 -17.25 -6.63 6.21
CA MET A 310 -17.42 -7.24 7.53
C MET A 310 -16.28 -6.85 8.45
N SER A 311 -16.57 -6.77 9.73
CA SER A 311 -15.64 -6.44 10.81
C SER A 311 -15.87 -7.35 12.00
N LEU A 312 -14.80 -7.86 12.59
CA LEU A 312 -14.80 -8.71 13.78
C LEU A 312 -13.97 -8.02 14.87
N TRP A 313 -14.57 -7.80 16.05
CA TRP A 313 -13.90 -7.22 17.20
C TRP A 313 -13.78 -8.24 18.31
N GLU A 314 -12.53 -8.54 18.74
CA GLU A 314 -12.25 -9.64 19.68
C GLU A 314 -11.40 -9.17 20.85
N LYS A 315 -11.56 -9.83 22.00
CA LYS A 315 -10.77 -9.59 23.20
C LYS A 315 -9.64 -10.62 23.33
N TYR A 316 -8.43 -10.13 23.55
CA TYR A 316 -7.20 -10.92 23.73
C TYR A 316 -6.70 -10.83 25.16
N LYS A 317 -7.41 -11.47 26.11
CA LYS A 317 -7.05 -11.49 27.54
C LYS A 317 -6.63 -10.09 28.04
N GLU A 318 -5.40 -10.00 28.61
CA GLU A 318 -4.79 -8.75 29.08
C GLU A 318 -4.17 -7.89 27.98
N ASP A 319 -4.06 -8.37 26.74
CA ASP A 319 -3.40 -7.67 25.65
C ASP A 319 -4.31 -6.67 24.91
N GLY A 320 -5.54 -6.54 25.35
CA GLY A 320 -6.50 -5.59 24.79
C GLY A 320 -7.48 -6.20 23.83
N GLN A 321 -7.93 -5.40 22.87
CA GLN A 321 -8.92 -5.77 21.87
C GLN A 321 -8.42 -5.47 20.47
N LEU A 322 -8.71 -6.37 19.53
CA LEU A 322 -8.30 -6.27 18.13
C LEU A 322 -9.53 -6.33 17.24
N GLY A 323 -9.64 -5.36 16.36
CA GLY A 323 -10.55 -5.39 15.24
C GLY A 323 -9.84 -5.93 14.00
N THR A 324 -10.48 -6.87 13.29
CA THR A 324 -10.08 -7.27 11.94
C THR A 324 -11.20 -6.95 10.97
N ALA A 325 -10.91 -6.65 9.71
CA ALA A 325 -11.95 -6.33 8.73
C ALA A 325 -11.56 -6.74 7.31
N VAL A 326 -12.61 -6.97 6.51
CA VAL A 326 -12.54 -7.13 5.05
C VAL A 326 -13.55 -6.17 4.41
N VAL A 327 -13.13 -5.45 3.38
CA VAL A 327 -13.96 -4.52 2.59
C VAL A 327 -13.76 -4.86 1.11
N LEU A 328 -14.84 -5.17 0.38
CA LEU A 328 -14.76 -5.35 -1.08
C LEU A 328 -14.49 -4.00 -1.78
N ALA A 329 -13.71 -4.05 -2.83
CA ALA A 329 -13.54 -2.88 -3.69
C ALA A 329 -14.84 -2.58 -4.46
N PRO A 330 -15.07 -1.32 -4.87
CA PRO A 330 -16.23 -0.97 -5.68
C PRO A 330 -16.33 -1.79 -6.97
N GLY A 331 -17.56 -2.25 -7.27
CA GLY A 331 -17.84 -3.11 -8.42
C GLY A 331 -17.85 -4.60 -8.09
N GLU A 332 -17.26 -5.02 -6.97
CA GLU A 332 -17.41 -6.38 -6.46
C GLU A 332 -18.75 -6.51 -5.72
N GLN A 333 -19.39 -7.67 -5.88
CA GLN A 333 -20.62 -7.99 -5.16
C GLN A 333 -20.37 -9.14 -4.19
N GLY A 334 -20.90 -9.03 -2.99
CA GLY A 334 -20.65 -10.01 -1.94
C GLY A 334 -21.90 -10.52 -1.23
N SER A 335 -21.72 -11.67 -0.60
CA SER A 335 -22.66 -12.24 0.37
C SER A 335 -21.88 -12.80 1.55
N PHE A 336 -22.55 -12.98 2.68
CA PHE A 336 -21.91 -13.50 3.90
C PHE A 336 -22.31 -14.94 4.17
N THR A 337 -21.35 -15.71 4.65
CA THR A 337 -21.54 -17.03 5.20
C THR A 337 -20.49 -17.29 6.27
N GLU A 338 -20.46 -18.48 6.83
CA GLU A 338 -19.44 -18.92 7.77
C GLU A 338 -19.23 -20.42 7.64
N ASP A 339 -18.07 -20.89 8.08
CA ASP A 339 -17.82 -22.30 8.33
C ASP A 339 -17.39 -22.51 9.80
N GLN A 340 -16.80 -23.65 10.09
CA GLN A 340 -16.31 -23.96 11.45
C GLN A 340 -15.22 -22.99 11.93
N HIS A 341 -14.44 -22.45 11.00
CA HIS A 341 -13.19 -21.73 11.27
C HIS A 341 -13.24 -20.24 11.00
N ASP A 342 -14.07 -19.82 10.04
CA ASP A 342 -14.03 -18.46 9.51
C ASP A 342 -15.42 -17.85 9.32
N TYR A 343 -15.52 -16.54 9.50
CA TYR A 343 -16.57 -15.73 8.90
C TYR A 343 -16.13 -15.36 7.49
N LEU A 344 -17.00 -15.55 6.50
CA LEU A 344 -16.64 -15.45 5.09
C LEU A 344 -17.45 -14.38 4.35
N LEU A 345 -16.77 -13.52 3.64
CA LEU A 345 -17.33 -12.66 2.62
C LEU A 345 -17.11 -13.32 1.26
N LEU A 346 -18.19 -13.78 0.65
CA LEU A 346 -18.18 -14.50 -0.63
C LEU A 346 -18.31 -13.52 -1.80
N THR A 347 -17.51 -13.72 -2.85
CA THR A 347 -17.62 -13.00 -4.13
C THR A 347 -17.30 -13.94 -5.29
N GLN A 348 -17.55 -13.50 -6.55
CA GLN A 348 -17.27 -14.31 -7.74
C GLN A 348 -15.92 -13.93 -8.33
N ALA A 349 -15.14 -14.94 -8.72
CA ALA A 349 -13.91 -14.78 -9.47
C ALA A 349 -14.08 -15.39 -10.88
N THR A 350 -13.67 -14.64 -11.90
CA THR A 350 -13.50 -15.13 -13.26
C THR A 350 -12.02 -15.34 -13.56
N PRO A 351 -11.64 -16.28 -14.44
CA PRO A 351 -10.23 -16.56 -14.74
C PRO A 351 -9.45 -15.30 -15.15
N SER A 352 -8.28 -15.11 -14.58
CA SER A 352 -7.34 -14.00 -14.89
C SER A 352 -7.82 -12.59 -14.54
N LYS A 353 -9.01 -12.42 -13.94
CA LYS A 353 -9.49 -11.14 -13.41
C LYS A 353 -9.27 -11.10 -11.90
N ALA A 354 -8.65 -10.05 -11.42
CA ALA A 354 -8.42 -9.88 -9.98
C ALA A 354 -9.74 -9.64 -9.23
N VAL A 355 -9.95 -10.37 -8.14
CA VAL A 355 -10.88 -10.03 -7.06
C VAL A 355 -10.16 -9.02 -6.17
N ARG A 356 -10.75 -7.84 -5.98
CA ARG A 356 -10.14 -6.74 -5.25
C ARG A 356 -10.84 -6.50 -3.93
N TYR A 357 -10.08 -6.47 -2.86
CA TYR A 357 -10.60 -6.22 -1.51
C TYR A 357 -9.52 -5.59 -0.63
N TYR A 358 -9.94 -5.03 0.49
CA TYR A 358 -9.06 -4.52 1.52
C TYR A 358 -9.19 -5.40 2.75
N ALA A 359 -8.07 -5.69 3.39
CA ALA A 359 -8.05 -6.42 4.65
C ALA A 359 -7.00 -5.82 5.59
N GLY A 360 -7.28 -5.88 6.89
CA GLY A 360 -6.36 -5.36 7.89
C GLY A 360 -6.99 -5.27 9.28
N ALA A 361 -6.24 -4.66 10.21
CA ALA A 361 -6.61 -4.69 11.61
C ALA A 361 -6.33 -3.39 12.36
N GLY A 362 -7.00 -3.25 13.51
CA GLY A 362 -6.82 -2.13 14.43
C GLY A 362 -6.84 -2.59 15.89
N TRP A 363 -5.86 -2.15 16.66
CA TRP A 363 -5.69 -2.51 18.07
C TRP A 363 -6.06 -1.34 18.97
N ASP A 364 -6.80 -1.61 20.08
CA ASP A 364 -7.24 -0.59 21.04
C ASP A 364 -6.10 0.11 21.79
N ARG A 365 -4.88 -0.44 21.73
CA ARG A 365 -3.67 0.16 22.34
C ARG A 365 -2.71 0.76 21.31
N SER A 366 -3.10 0.80 20.04
CA SER A 366 -2.30 1.42 18.96
C SER A 366 -2.22 2.95 19.07
N GLY A 367 -3.19 3.57 19.75
CA GLY A 367 -3.40 5.00 19.79
C GLY A 367 -4.27 5.54 18.64
N ASP A 368 -4.73 4.65 17.72
CA ASP A 368 -5.63 5.01 16.62
C ASP A 368 -7.10 4.75 16.95
N PHE A 369 -7.35 3.73 17.76
CA PHE A 369 -8.69 3.26 18.11
C PHE A 369 -8.79 3.11 19.63
N SER A 370 -9.91 3.51 20.20
CA SER A 370 -10.20 3.33 21.62
C SER A 370 -11.34 2.33 21.87
N SER A 371 -12.09 2.00 20.81
CA SER A 371 -13.30 1.19 20.92
C SER A 371 -13.62 0.45 19.62
N LYS A 372 -14.52 -0.50 19.71
CA LYS A 372 -15.15 -1.17 18.58
C LYS A 372 -15.85 -0.18 17.65
N GLU A 373 -16.48 0.82 18.20
CA GLU A 373 -17.20 1.86 17.49
C GLU A 373 -16.23 2.68 16.60
N ASP A 374 -15.06 3.05 17.13
CA ASP A 374 -14.01 3.77 16.38
C ASP A 374 -13.49 2.90 15.22
N TRP A 375 -13.24 1.61 15.49
CA TRP A 375 -12.81 0.68 14.47
C TRP A 375 -13.86 0.51 13.34
N ASN A 376 -15.10 0.24 13.71
CA ASN A 376 -16.19 0.06 12.74
C ASN A 376 -16.47 1.33 11.93
N ALA A 377 -16.36 2.51 12.55
CA ALA A 377 -16.47 3.79 11.84
C ALA A 377 -15.34 3.96 10.82
N THR A 378 -14.12 3.50 11.13
CA THR A 378 -12.97 3.52 10.22
C THR A 378 -13.21 2.59 9.02
N VAL A 379 -13.69 1.37 9.25
CA VAL A 379 -14.03 0.42 8.18
C VAL A 379 -15.13 0.98 7.27
N ALA A 380 -16.21 1.49 7.86
CA ALA A 380 -17.31 2.12 7.11
C ALA A 380 -16.85 3.36 6.32
N SER A 381 -15.97 4.18 6.92
CA SER A 381 -15.37 5.33 6.24
C SER A 381 -14.50 4.92 5.05
N LEU A 382 -13.72 3.83 5.17
CA LEU A 382 -12.97 3.30 4.03
C LEU A 382 -13.92 2.89 2.90
N ALA A 383 -14.95 2.10 3.19
CA ALA A 383 -15.94 1.69 2.19
C ALA A 383 -16.60 2.89 1.48
N ALA A 384 -16.96 3.93 2.24
CA ALA A 384 -17.54 5.15 1.69
C ALA A 384 -16.53 5.94 0.81
N ARG A 385 -15.26 6.02 1.22
CA ARG A 385 -14.20 6.67 0.44
C ARG A 385 -13.92 5.92 -0.86
N LEU A 386 -13.90 4.60 -0.82
CA LEU A 386 -13.73 3.76 -2.02
C LEU A 386 -14.90 3.92 -3.01
N ALA A 387 -16.13 4.07 -2.51
CA ALA A 387 -17.31 4.34 -3.35
C ALA A 387 -17.32 5.75 -3.97
N SER A 388 -16.52 6.68 -3.44
CA SER A 388 -16.39 8.06 -3.95
C SER A 388 -14.92 8.47 -3.97
N PRO A 389 -14.11 7.91 -4.89
CA PRO A 389 -12.67 8.18 -4.94
C PRO A 389 -12.38 9.64 -5.26
N VAL A 390 -11.18 10.09 -4.90
CA VAL A 390 -10.66 11.39 -5.37
C VAL A 390 -10.43 11.33 -6.89
N THR A 391 -10.52 12.49 -7.54
CA THR A 391 -10.25 12.61 -8.98
C THR A 391 -9.17 13.67 -9.21
N LEU A 392 -8.32 13.44 -10.21
CA LEU A 392 -7.21 14.31 -10.53
C LEU A 392 -7.48 15.09 -11.80
N SER A 393 -7.04 16.35 -11.81
CA SER A 393 -6.90 17.17 -13.01
C SER A 393 -5.59 17.94 -12.95
N TYR A 394 -5.06 18.30 -14.12
CA TYR A 394 -3.72 18.85 -14.25
C TYR A 394 -3.74 20.17 -15.00
N SER A 395 -2.71 21.01 -14.77
CA SER A 395 -2.48 22.18 -15.62
C SER A 395 -2.32 21.78 -17.09
N PRO A 396 -2.67 22.65 -18.05
CA PRO A 396 -2.40 22.39 -19.46
C PRO A 396 -0.91 22.07 -19.70
N PRO A 397 -0.59 21.16 -20.64
CA PRO A 397 0.80 20.94 -21.03
C PRO A 397 1.40 22.19 -21.70
N PRO A 398 2.72 22.37 -21.69
CA PRO A 398 3.39 23.43 -22.42
C PRO A 398 3.04 23.40 -23.91
N ALA A 399 3.01 24.55 -24.55
CA ALA A 399 2.78 24.65 -26.00
C ALA A 399 3.83 23.83 -26.77
N GLY A 400 3.38 22.92 -27.64
CA GLY A 400 4.25 22.04 -28.42
C GLY A 400 4.61 20.71 -27.75
N ALA A 401 4.07 20.40 -26.56
CA ALA A 401 4.25 19.09 -25.95
C ALA A 401 3.59 18.00 -26.82
N ALA A 402 4.22 16.82 -26.87
CA ALA A 402 3.65 15.65 -27.55
C ALA A 402 2.30 15.24 -26.93
N SER A 403 1.41 14.70 -27.75
CA SER A 403 0.12 14.17 -27.25
C SER A 403 0.36 13.00 -26.30
N SER A 404 -0.48 12.87 -25.24
CA SER A 404 -0.44 11.74 -24.31
C SER A 404 -0.62 10.38 -25.03
N ALA A 405 -1.28 10.36 -26.18
CA ALA A 405 -1.43 9.16 -27.02
C ALA A 405 -0.09 8.66 -27.58
N ASP A 406 0.87 9.53 -27.81
CA ASP A 406 2.20 9.17 -28.34
C ASP A 406 3.10 8.54 -27.25
N LEU A 407 2.79 8.76 -25.97
CA LEU A 407 3.55 8.26 -24.83
C LEU A 407 3.05 6.92 -24.32
N SER A 408 1.81 6.53 -24.65
CA SER A 408 1.15 5.31 -24.17
C SER A 408 1.15 4.13 -25.18
N ALA A 409 1.64 4.33 -26.40
CA ALA A 409 1.67 3.28 -27.41
C ALA A 409 2.71 2.19 -27.04
N PRO A 410 2.32 0.90 -26.93
CA PRO A 410 3.31 -0.16 -26.82
C PRO A 410 4.20 -0.17 -28.07
N PRO A 411 5.49 -0.50 -27.92
CA PRO A 411 6.38 -0.58 -29.08
C PRO A 411 5.82 -1.59 -30.07
N SER A 412 5.60 -1.17 -31.32
CA SER A 412 5.30 -2.05 -32.43
C SER A 412 6.39 -3.13 -32.52
N THR A 413 6.02 -4.37 -32.30
CA THR A 413 6.87 -5.54 -32.56
C THR A 413 7.15 -5.62 -34.05
N HIS A 414 8.38 -5.36 -34.44
CA HIS A 414 8.98 -5.81 -35.71
C HIS A 414 9.96 -6.94 -35.41
#